data_d7ec992a7126f5068527664cd41c7bba
#
_entry.id   d7ec992a7126f5068527664cd41c7bba
#
_cell.length_a   1.000
_cell.length_b   1.000
_cell.length_c   1.000
_cell.angle_alpha   90.00
_cell.angle_beta   90.00
_cell.angle_gamma   90.00
#
_symmetry.space_group_name_H-M   'P 1'
#
loop_
_entity.id
_entity.type
_entity.pdbx_description
1 polymer ?
#
loop_
_entity_poly.entity_id
_entity_poly.type
_entity_poly.pdbx_seq_one_letter_code
_entity_poly.pdbx_strand_id
1 'polypeptide(L)'
;MEPFVRQDQQTPSLFVLEKWSGGSGSAALTAGFTGRHGGVSRAPYDSLNLAFHVGDEPGDIVENRKRTAAALGFSLEDWTCGEQVHDVQIGVVQDKDRGRGSLDRASAFQDTDGLITNVPGVLLTSFYADCVPLYFWDPVTGAVGLAHAGWKGTVGSIAEKMVDRMAVEYGSLPQHIHAAIGPSIGECCYEVDDRVMDRVRDMGIGEFISEEVTNSAVYIDKGQGKYMLNLKEINRHIMIKAGILAEHIECTSWCTSCNHDLFFSYRKDGGTTGRMASWIGMRKR
;
A
#
# COMPACT_ATOMS: atom_id res chain seq x y z
N MET A 1 14.87 12.43 0.45
CA MET A 1 14.31 12.49 1.84
C MET A 1 13.28 11.37 1.96
N GLU A 2 13.24 10.65 3.11
CA GLU A 2 12.26 9.57 3.32
C GLU A 2 10.84 10.16 3.36
N PRO A 3 9.90 9.73 2.50
CA PRO A 3 8.56 10.31 2.44
C PRO A 3 7.64 9.84 3.57
N PHE A 4 7.85 8.62 4.11
CA PHE A 4 7.06 8.05 5.21
C PHE A 4 7.75 8.30 6.54
N VAL A 5 7.34 9.35 7.24
CA VAL A 5 7.97 9.82 8.48
C VAL A 5 7.28 9.21 9.69
N ARG A 6 8.08 8.55 10.54
CA ARG A 6 7.59 7.97 11.79
C ARG A 6 7.15 9.04 12.77
N GLN A 7 5.97 8.85 13.36
CA GLN A 7 5.43 9.71 14.40
C GLN A 7 5.80 9.14 15.79
N ASP A 8 6.95 9.57 16.33
CA ASP A 8 7.57 8.95 17.52
C ASP A 8 6.75 9.05 18.81
N GLN A 9 5.81 10.00 18.90
CA GLN A 9 5.01 10.24 20.10
C GLN A 9 3.60 9.66 20.03
N GLN A 10 3.26 8.92 18.96
CA GLN A 10 1.92 8.38 18.78
C GLN A 10 1.86 6.87 19.05
N THR A 11 0.79 6.48 19.73
CA THR A 11 0.38 5.09 19.89
C THR A 11 -1.05 4.98 19.33
N PRO A 12 -1.29 4.19 18.29
CA PRO A 12 -0.41 3.21 17.62
C PRO A 12 0.73 3.82 16.79
N SER A 13 1.75 3.00 16.46
CA SER A 13 2.89 3.41 15.65
C SER A 13 2.47 3.74 14.21
N LEU A 14 2.71 4.98 13.77
CA LEU A 14 2.31 5.49 12.46
C LEU A 14 3.51 6.05 11.68
N PHE A 15 3.51 5.83 10.36
CA PHE A 15 4.43 6.40 9.39
C PHE A 15 3.60 7.23 8.40
N VAL A 16 3.64 8.55 8.53
CA VAL A 16 2.80 9.47 7.77
C VAL A 16 3.51 9.93 6.50
N LEU A 17 2.80 9.97 5.39
CA LEU A 17 3.24 10.59 4.14
C LEU A 17 3.06 12.12 4.26
N GLU A 18 4.06 12.78 4.88
CA GLU A 18 3.94 14.18 5.34
C GLU A 18 3.65 15.17 4.22
N LYS A 19 4.28 15.03 3.06
CA LYS A 19 4.08 15.94 1.93
C LYS A 19 2.62 16.01 1.47
N TRP A 20 1.83 14.96 1.71
CA TRP A 20 0.43 14.90 1.35
C TRP A 20 -0.49 15.34 2.50
N SER A 21 0.02 15.33 3.73
CA SER A 21 -0.76 15.54 4.96
C SER A 21 -0.77 16.99 5.48
N GLY A 22 -0.05 17.93 4.86
CA GLY A 22 0.23 19.27 5.44
C GLY A 22 -0.07 20.49 4.57
N GLY A 23 -0.65 20.37 3.38
CA GLY A 23 -0.85 21.48 2.46
C GLY A 23 -2.04 22.39 2.84
N SER A 24 -1.83 23.71 2.89
CA SER A 24 -2.84 24.74 3.19
C SER A 24 -3.98 24.87 2.16
N GLY A 25 -4.01 24.03 1.13
CA GLY A 25 -5.04 24.02 0.07
C GLY A 25 -5.84 22.72 -0.03
N SER A 26 -5.31 21.59 0.38
CA SER A 26 -6.00 20.31 0.40
C SER A 26 -6.49 20.02 1.81
N ALA A 27 -7.64 20.60 2.18
CA ALA A 27 -8.24 20.32 3.46
C ALA A 27 -8.31 18.79 3.64
N ALA A 28 -7.41 18.28 4.49
CA ALA A 28 -7.59 17.03 5.18
C ALA A 28 -7.25 15.72 4.45
N LEU A 29 -6.41 15.69 3.41
CA LEU A 29 -5.83 14.43 2.96
C LEU A 29 -4.92 13.87 4.05
N THR A 30 -5.05 12.57 4.37
CA THR A 30 -4.10 11.82 5.18
C THR A 30 -3.75 10.52 4.46
N ALA A 31 -2.47 10.19 4.43
CA ALA A 31 -1.97 8.94 3.88
C ALA A 31 -0.78 8.46 4.71
N GLY A 32 -0.62 7.15 4.80
CA GLY A 32 0.51 6.59 5.54
C GLY A 32 0.41 5.08 5.73
N PHE A 33 1.25 4.58 6.64
CA PHE A 33 1.45 3.16 6.91
C PHE A 33 1.61 2.94 8.42
N THR A 34 1.04 1.87 8.97
CA THR A 34 1.21 1.55 10.39
C THR A 34 2.51 0.79 10.63
N GLY A 35 3.07 0.90 11.84
CA GLY A 35 4.06 -0.05 12.33
C GLY A 35 3.38 -1.27 12.97
N ARG A 36 4.19 -2.09 13.66
CA ARG A 36 3.71 -3.29 14.38
C ARG A 36 3.35 -3.05 15.84
N HIS A 37 3.60 -1.84 16.40
CA HIS A 37 3.46 -1.57 17.82
C HIS A 37 2.23 -0.72 18.17
N GLY A 38 1.76 -0.88 19.43
CA GLY A 38 0.69 -0.06 19.99
C GLY A 38 -0.70 -0.70 19.92
N GLY A 39 -0.76 -1.99 19.61
CA GLY A 39 -1.98 -2.79 19.64
C GLY A 39 -2.12 -3.67 20.87
N VAL A 40 -3.08 -4.60 20.81
CA VAL A 40 -3.44 -5.55 21.88
C VAL A 40 -3.23 -7.01 21.50
N SER A 41 -2.95 -7.31 20.23
CA SER A 41 -2.69 -8.67 19.76
C SER A 41 -1.48 -9.27 20.47
N ARG A 42 -1.54 -10.59 20.69
CA ARG A 42 -0.47 -11.36 21.33
C ARG A 42 0.43 -12.02 20.29
N ALA A 43 1.60 -12.48 20.73
CA ALA A 43 2.49 -13.25 19.87
C ALA A 43 1.77 -14.43 19.21
N PRO A 44 2.02 -14.69 17.93
CA PRO A 44 3.03 -14.08 17.03
C PRO A 44 2.58 -12.81 16.29
N TYR A 45 1.45 -12.20 16.68
CA TYR A 45 0.83 -11.03 16.03
C TYR A 45 1.08 -9.72 16.80
N ASP A 46 2.02 -9.73 17.74
CA ASP A 46 2.28 -8.62 18.68
C ASP A 46 2.89 -7.41 18.01
N SER A 47 2.19 -6.28 18.15
CA SER A 47 0.95 -6.11 18.90
C SER A 47 -0.19 -5.50 18.07
N LEU A 48 0.13 -4.79 16.96
CA LEU A 48 -0.82 -4.05 16.13
C LEU A 48 -1.18 -4.81 14.84
N ASN A 49 -1.64 -6.06 14.99
CA ASN A 49 -2.19 -6.77 13.83
C ASN A 49 -3.55 -6.19 13.44
N LEU A 50 -3.73 -5.92 12.14
CA LEU A 50 -4.92 -5.26 11.58
C LEU A 50 -5.71 -6.15 10.60
N ALA A 51 -5.27 -7.41 10.36
CA ALA A 51 -5.89 -8.30 9.39
C ALA A 51 -6.53 -9.53 10.00
N PHE A 52 -7.76 -9.85 9.58
CA PHE A 52 -8.54 -11.00 10.07
C PHE A 52 -8.09 -12.36 9.53
N HIS A 53 -7.31 -12.41 8.44
CA HIS A 53 -6.99 -13.65 7.74
C HIS A 53 -5.74 -14.39 8.27
N VAL A 54 -5.14 -13.91 9.35
CA VAL A 54 -3.86 -14.46 9.85
C VAL A 54 -4.03 -15.45 11.02
N GLY A 55 -5.23 -15.56 11.59
CA GLY A 55 -5.53 -16.47 12.71
C GLY A 55 -5.40 -15.84 14.09
N ASP A 56 -5.36 -14.52 14.18
CA ASP A 56 -5.42 -13.77 15.43
C ASP A 56 -6.86 -13.64 15.96
N GLU A 57 -7.02 -13.24 17.22
CA GLU A 57 -8.32 -13.06 17.86
C GLU A 57 -9.11 -11.90 17.23
N PRO A 58 -10.32 -12.13 16.68
CA PRO A 58 -11.08 -11.09 15.99
C PRO A 58 -11.36 -9.85 16.84
N GLY A 59 -11.56 -10.02 18.16
CA GLY A 59 -11.78 -8.91 19.10
C GLY A 59 -10.56 -7.98 19.21
N ASP A 60 -9.36 -8.55 19.24
CA ASP A 60 -8.11 -7.81 19.31
C ASP A 60 -7.87 -7.02 18.02
N ILE A 61 -8.20 -7.62 16.86
CA ILE A 61 -8.09 -6.96 15.56
C ILE A 61 -9.04 -5.76 15.47
N VAL A 62 -10.29 -5.91 15.90
CA VAL A 62 -11.27 -4.80 15.92
C VAL A 62 -10.79 -3.69 16.85
N GLU A 63 -10.25 -4.02 18.03
CA GLU A 63 -9.68 -3.02 18.94
C GLU A 63 -8.48 -2.30 18.35
N ASN A 64 -7.57 -3.02 17.68
CA ASN A 64 -6.44 -2.44 16.98
C ASN A 64 -6.86 -1.47 15.87
N ARG A 65 -7.88 -1.85 15.08
CA ARG A 65 -8.46 -0.99 14.04
C ARG A 65 -9.12 0.26 14.63
N LYS A 66 -9.85 0.14 15.76
CA LYS A 66 -10.44 1.29 16.46
C LYS A 66 -9.36 2.27 16.90
N ARG A 67 -8.29 1.79 17.52
CA ARG A 67 -7.15 2.62 17.95
C ARG A 67 -6.52 3.34 16.77
N THR A 68 -6.30 2.62 15.68
CA THR A 68 -5.69 3.18 14.47
C THR A 68 -6.61 4.24 13.84
N ALA A 69 -7.89 3.95 13.64
CA ALA A 69 -8.84 4.90 13.08
C ALA A 69 -8.93 6.18 13.94
N ALA A 70 -9.05 6.03 15.27
CA ALA A 70 -9.11 7.15 16.20
C ALA A 70 -7.85 8.03 16.15
N ALA A 71 -6.65 7.43 16.09
CA ALA A 71 -5.39 8.16 15.96
C ALA A 71 -5.30 8.95 14.63
N LEU A 72 -5.99 8.49 13.59
CA LEU A 72 -6.10 9.16 12.30
C LEU A 72 -7.23 10.19 12.24
N GLY A 73 -8.07 10.30 13.27
CA GLY A 73 -9.24 11.18 13.32
C GLY A 73 -10.43 10.65 12.50
N PHE A 74 -10.54 9.35 12.36
CA PHE A 74 -11.63 8.61 11.71
C PHE A 74 -12.28 7.62 12.70
N SER A 75 -13.37 6.99 12.29
CA SER A 75 -14.02 5.89 12.98
C SER A 75 -13.95 4.60 12.15
N LEU A 76 -14.38 3.46 12.73
CA LEU A 76 -14.52 2.23 11.96
C LEU A 76 -15.61 2.29 10.89
N GLU A 77 -16.59 3.19 11.03
CA GLU A 77 -17.60 3.43 10.02
C GLU A 77 -17.03 4.12 8.76
N ASP A 78 -15.87 4.74 8.88
CA ASP A 78 -15.14 5.37 7.77
C ASP A 78 -14.16 4.40 7.10
N TRP A 79 -13.71 3.37 7.82
CA TRP A 79 -12.72 2.39 7.40
C TRP A 79 -13.29 1.45 6.35
N THR A 80 -12.70 1.43 5.15
CA THR A 80 -13.19 0.59 4.04
C THR A 80 -12.03 -0.15 3.41
N CYS A 81 -12.15 -1.48 3.26
CA CYS A 81 -11.10 -2.31 2.70
C CYS A 81 -11.61 -3.40 1.74
N GLY A 82 -10.68 -3.92 0.94
CA GLY A 82 -10.87 -5.09 0.07
C GLY A 82 -10.45 -6.39 0.76
N GLU A 83 -11.00 -7.49 0.29
CA GLU A 83 -10.51 -8.85 0.52
C GLU A 83 -9.40 -9.10 -0.52
N GLN A 84 -8.15 -8.96 -0.08
CA GLN A 84 -6.97 -9.04 -0.95
C GLN A 84 -6.67 -10.49 -1.34
N VAL A 85 -6.63 -10.75 -2.64
CA VAL A 85 -6.37 -12.08 -3.24
C VAL A 85 -5.11 -12.12 -4.09
N HIS A 86 -4.33 -11.04 -4.08
CA HIS A 86 -3.14 -10.85 -4.92
C HIS A 86 -3.46 -10.84 -6.42
N ASP A 87 -4.54 -10.20 -6.78
CA ASP A 87 -5.00 -9.97 -8.15
C ASP A 87 -4.95 -8.47 -8.48
N VAL A 88 -5.66 -8.02 -9.49
CA VAL A 88 -5.63 -6.65 -10.03
C VAL A 88 -7.01 -6.00 -10.11
N GLN A 89 -8.00 -6.57 -9.41
CA GLN A 89 -9.35 -6.03 -9.35
C GLN A 89 -9.38 -4.74 -8.52
N ILE A 90 -10.10 -3.72 -9.03
CA ILE A 90 -10.22 -2.41 -8.41
C ILE A 90 -11.68 -2.08 -8.14
N GLY A 91 -11.99 -1.83 -6.87
CA GLY A 91 -13.30 -1.40 -6.39
C GLY A 91 -13.42 0.13 -6.36
N VAL A 92 -14.61 0.63 -6.72
CA VAL A 92 -14.98 2.05 -6.55
C VAL A 92 -15.81 2.17 -5.29
N VAL A 93 -15.33 2.97 -4.33
CA VAL A 93 -15.98 3.15 -3.04
C VAL A 93 -16.85 4.40 -3.08
N GLN A 94 -18.14 4.23 -2.81
CA GLN A 94 -19.13 5.29 -2.69
C GLN A 94 -19.47 5.54 -1.21
N ASP A 95 -20.20 6.60 -0.89
CA ASP A 95 -20.57 6.93 0.51
C ASP A 95 -21.35 5.80 1.21
N LYS A 96 -22.20 5.07 0.49
CA LYS A 96 -22.94 3.89 0.98
C LYS A 96 -22.07 2.68 1.34
N ASP A 97 -20.84 2.66 0.85
CA ASP A 97 -19.88 1.54 1.04
C ASP A 97 -18.96 1.75 2.24
N ARG A 98 -19.11 2.85 2.97
CA ARG A 98 -18.32 3.15 4.16
C ARG A 98 -18.47 2.04 5.19
N GLY A 99 -17.39 1.72 5.87
CA GLY A 99 -17.37 0.69 6.89
C GLY A 99 -17.27 -0.76 6.36
N ARG A 100 -17.31 -0.97 5.05
CA ARG A 100 -17.17 -2.32 4.48
C ARG A 100 -15.80 -2.90 4.80
N GLY A 101 -15.81 -4.12 5.35
CA GLY A 101 -14.60 -4.85 5.75
C GLY A 101 -13.99 -4.37 7.07
N SER A 102 -14.56 -3.37 7.77
CA SER A 102 -13.99 -2.83 9.01
C SER A 102 -14.10 -3.80 10.20
N LEU A 103 -15.18 -4.55 10.30
CA LEU A 103 -15.48 -5.47 11.42
C LEU A 103 -15.33 -6.95 11.08
N ASP A 104 -15.37 -7.29 9.80
CA ASP A 104 -15.24 -8.67 9.30
C ASP A 104 -14.80 -8.70 7.83
N ARG A 105 -14.37 -9.88 7.35
CA ARG A 105 -13.94 -10.08 5.96
C ARG A 105 -15.09 -10.17 4.97
N ALA A 106 -16.24 -10.67 5.41
CA ALA A 106 -17.35 -10.97 4.51
C ALA A 106 -17.99 -9.70 3.93
N SER A 107 -17.98 -8.61 4.70
CA SER A 107 -18.49 -7.30 4.27
C SER A 107 -17.50 -6.49 3.41
N ALA A 108 -16.22 -6.89 3.31
CA ALA A 108 -15.22 -6.24 2.47
C ALA A 108 -15.60 -6.26 0.98
N PHE A 109 -14.94 -5.44 0.17
CA PHE A 109 -14.99 -5.60 -1.28
C PHE A 109 -14.31 -6.92 -1.65
N GLN A 110 -15.09 -7.91 -2.10
CA GLN A 110 -14.57 -9.24 -2.39
C GLN A 110 -13.62 -9.23 -3.59
N ASP A 111 -12.60 -10.10 -3.58
CA ASP A 111 -11.61 -10.31 -4.64
C ASP A 111 -10.95 -9.00 -5.13
N THR A 112 -10.68 -8.06 -4.20
CA THR A 112 -10.31 -6.69 -4.53
C THR A 112 -8.97 -6.30 -3.88
N ASP A 113 -7.99 -5.97 -4.71
CA ASP A 113 -6.65 -5.55 -4.31
C ASP A 113 -6.39 -4.04 -4.48
N GLY A 114 -7.27 -3.32 -5.19
CA GLY A 114 -7.25 -1.87 -5.32
C GLY A 114 -8.58 -1.22 -4.99
N LEU A 115 -8.57 -0.04 -4.37
CA LEU A 115 -9.76 0.77 -4.07
C LEU A 115 -9.52 2.21 -4.49
N ILE A 116 -10.56 2.85 -5.04
CA ILE A 116 -10.55 4.28 -5.36
C ILE A 116 -11.80 4.97 -4.82
N THR A 117 -11.70 6.24 -4.46
CA THR A 117 -12.82 7.09 -4.05
C THR A 117 -12.52 8.57 -4.25
N ASN A 118 -13.55 9.39 -4.41
CA ASN A 118 -13.49 10.85 -4.26
C ASN A 118 -14.41 11.36 -3.14
N VAL A 119 -14.89 10.46 -2.28
CA VAL A 119 -15.84 10.76 -1.21
C VAL A 119 -15.09 11.15 0.08
N PRO A 120 -15.24 12.40 0.59
CA PRO A 120 -14.68 12.78 1.87
C PRO A 120 -15.27 11.98 3.04
N GLY A 121 -14.42 11.59 3.99
CA GLY A 121 -14.77 10.78 5.15
C GLY A 121 -14.76 9.29 4.87
N VAL A 122 -14.33 8.84 3.69
CA VAL A 122 -13.94 7.45 3.45
C VAL A 122 -12.45 7.31 3.76
N LEU A 123 -12.09 6.29 4.54
CA LEU A 123 -10.70 5.89 4.80
C LEU A 123 -10.44 4.56 4.08
N LEU A 124 -9.80 4.62 2.93
CA LEU A 124 -9.36 3.41 2.23
C LEU A 124 -8.21 2.77 2.99
N THR A 125 -8.27 1.44 3.17
CA THR A 125 -7.24 0.68 3.87
C THR A 125 -6.94 -0.65 3.20
N SER A 126 -5.69 -1.11 3.37
CA SER A 126 -5.20 -2.39 2.85
C SER A 126 -4.15 -2.97 3.79
N PHE A 127 -3.87 -4.28 3.76
CA PHE A 127 -3.08 -4.98 4.77
C PHE A 127 -1.83 -5.63 4.18
N TYR A 128 -0.71 -5.58 4.96
CA TYR A 128 0.62 -5.94 4.44
C TYR A 128 1.50 -6.64 5.48
N ALA A 129 2.30 -7.57 4.99
CA ALA A 129 3.57 -7.99 5.54
C ALA A 129 4.43 -8.31 4.31
N ASP A 130 5.27 -7.35 3.91
CA ASP A 130 6.21 -7.35 2.78
C ASP A 130 5.66 -6.87 1.41
N CYS A 131 4.40 -7.12 1.04
CA CYS A 131 3.85 -6.61 -0.23
C CYS A 131 3.88 -5.07 -0.29
N VAL A 132 3.86 -4.51 -1.51
CA VAL A 132 4.05 -3.08 -1.76
C VAL A 132 2.72 -2.33 -1.70
N PRO A 133 2.55 -1.34 -0.81
CA PRO A 133 1.41 -0.43 -0.85
C PRO A 133 1.65 0.68 -1.88
N LEU A 134 0.66 0.88 -2.76
CA LEU A 134 0.67 1.92 -3.78
C LEU A 134 -0.43 2.93 -3.50
N TYR A 135 -0.07 4.20 -3.43
CA TYR A 135 -0.97 5.31 -3.13
C TYR A 135 -1.11 6.20 -4.36
N PHE A 136 -2.32 6.70 -4.59
CA PHE A 136 -2.64 7.59 -5.70
C PHE A 136 -3.50 8.76 -5.18
N TRP A 137 -3.22 9.96 -5.64
CA TRP A 137 -3.96 11.16 -5.33
C TRP A 137 -3.98 12.10 -6.53
N ASP A 138 -5.17 12.48 -6.97
CA ASP A 138 -5.37 13.52 -7.95
C ASP A 138 -5.95 14.77 -7.27
N PRO A 139 -5.17 15.82 -7.08
CA PRO A 139 -5.63 17.06 -6.44
C PRO A 139 -6.67 17.83 -7.26
N VAL A 140 -6.78 17.55 -8.57
CA VAL A 140 -7.70 18.25 -9.47
C VAL A 140 -9.12 17.69 -9.32
N THR A 141 -9.26 16.37 -9.33
CA THR A 141 -10.54 15.68 -9.19
C THR A 141 -10.91 15.39 -7.74
N GLY A 142 -9.94 15.50 -6.81
CA GLY A 142 -10.09 15.09 -5.43
C GLY A 142 -10.14 13.57 -5.24
N ALA A 143 -9.79 12.79 -6.25
CA ALA A 143 -9.80 11.34 -6.17
C ALA A 143 -8.55 10.81 -5.45
N VAL A 144 -8.75 9.76 -4.64
CA VAL A 144 -7.67 9.02 -3.98
C VAL A 144 -7.79 7.54 -4.30
N GLY A 145 -6.66 6.84 -4.29
CA GLY A 145 -6.59 5.41 -4.54
C GLY A 145 -5.54 4.72 -3.66
N LEU A 146 -5.78 3.45 -3.39
CA LEU A 146 -4.89 2.59 -2.63
C LEU A 146 -4.88 1.21 -3.25
N ALA A 147 -3.69 0.65 -3.52
CA ALA A 147 -3.57 -0.70 -4.09
C ALA A 147 -2.53 -1.56 -3.36
N HIS A 148 -2.81 -2.84 -3.29
CA HIS A 148 -1.94 -3.88 -2.77
C HIS A 148 -1.20 -4.56 -3.93
N ALA A 149 0.10 -4.34 -4.03
CA ALA A 149 0.95 -4.91 -5.07
C ALA A 149 1.94 -5.93 -4.48
N GLY A 150 1.51 -7.17 -4.27
CA GLY A 150 2.42 -8.30 -4.19
C GLY A 150 3.04 -8.55 -5.58
N TRP A 151 3.97 -9.52 -5.72
CA TRP A 151 4.59 -9.80 -7.02
C TRP A 151 3.56 -10.12 -8.13
N LYS A 152 2.45 -10.81 -7.81
CA LYS A 152 1.38 -11.11 -8.78
C LYS A 152 0.66 -9.84 -9.23
N GLY A 153 0.26 -8.97 -8.31
CA GLY A 153 -0.36 -7.69 -8.63
C GLY A 153 0.58 -6.77 -9.42
N THR A 154 1.88 -6.80 -9.09
CA THR A 154 2.92 -6.06 -9.83
C THR A 154 3.02 -6.56 -11.27
N VAL A 155 3.21 -7.86 -11.52
CA VAL A 155 3.28 -8.39 -12.89
C VAL A 155 1.95 -8.30 -13.64
N GLY A 156 0.82 -8.23 -12.93
CA GLY A 156 -0.50 -7.93 -13.48
C GLY A 156 -0.75 -6.45 -13.75
N SER A 157 0.25 -5.58 -13.52
CA SER A 157 0.20 -4.13 -13.74
C SER A 157 -0.93 -3.42 -12.96
N ILE A 158 -1.14 -3.79 -11.68
CA ILE A 158 -2.18 -3.16 -10.86
C ILE A 158 -2.03 -1.63 -10.79
N ALA A 159 -0.79 -1.12 -10.81
CA ALA A 159 -0.53 0.32 -10.80
C ALA A 159 -1.08 1.04 -12.04
N GLU A 160 -0.91 0.47 -13.24
CA GLU A 160 -1.48 0.99 -14.50
C GLU A 160 -3.02 0.95 -14.44
N LYS A 161 -3.60 -0.19 -13.99
CA LYS A 161 -5.05 -0.33 -13.85
C LYS A 161 -5.66 0.65 -12.86
N MET A 162 -4.93 1.05 -11.80
CA MET A 162 -5.37 2.11 -10.89
C MET A 162 -5.49 3.45 -11.62
N VAL A 163 -4.48 3.82 -12.42
CA VAL A 163 -4.49 5.06 -13.23
C VAL A 163 -5.66 5.05 -14.22
N ASP A 164 -5.83 3.95 -14.97
CA ASP A 164 -6.94 3.78 -15.90
C ASP A 164 -8.31 3.89 -15.20
N ARG A 165 -8.44 3.25 -14.04
CA ARG A 165 -9.69 3.27 -13.29
C ARG A 165 -10.02 4.67 -12.76
N MET A 166 -9.03 5.41 -12.26
CA MET A 166 -9.20 6.81 -11.85
C MET A 166 -9.56 7.71 -13.04
N ALA A 167 -8.97 7.48 -14.21
CA ALA A 167 -9.33 8.21 -15.43
C ALA A 167 -10.79 7.95 -15.85
N VAL A 168 -11.23 6.69 -15.84
CA VAL A 168 -12.61 6.31 -16.23
C VAL A 168 -13.65 6.84 -15.26
N GLU A 169 -13.41 6.72 -13.95
CA GLU A 169 -14.42 7.06 -12.92
C GLU A 169 -14.48 8.56 -12.60
N TYR A 170 -13.33 9.23 -12.63
CA TYR A 170 -13.20 10.62 -12.13
C TYR A 170 -12.68 11.60 -13.17
N GLY A 171 -12.29 11.12 -14.36
CA GLY A 171 -11.65 11.97 -15.37
C GLY A 171 -10.24 12.41 -14.99
N SER A 172 -9.56 11.69 -14.10
CA SER A 172 -8.19 11.97 -13.70
C SER A 172 -7.24 11.86 -14.88
N LEU A 173 -6.39 12.85 -15.08
CA LEU A 173 -5.32 12.78 -16.08
C LEU A 173 -4.04 12.26 -15.43
N PRO A 174 -3.33 11.30 -16.03
CA PRO A 174 -2.14 10.69 -15.40
C PRO A 174 -1.10 11.73 -14.91
N GLN A 175 -0.88 12.80 -15.66
CA GLN A 175 0.05 13.87 -15.29
C GLN A 175 -0.39 14.69 -14.06
N HIS A 176 -1.66 14.62 -13.63
CA HIS A 176 -2.17 15.26 -12.41
C HIS A 176 -2.05 14.34 -11.19
N ILE A 177 -1.89 13.04 -11.42
CA ILE A 177 -1.83 12.07 -10.34
C ILE A 177 -0.47 12.16 -9.64
N HIS A 178 -0.50 12.32 -8.33
CA HIS A 178 0.62 12.07 -7.45
C HIS A 178 0.54 10.63 -6.94
N ALA A 179 1.68 9.95 -6.87
CA ALA A 179 1.76 8.58 -6.40
C ALA A 179 2.80 8.43 -5.29
N ALA A 180 2.62 7.45 -4.42
CA ALA A 180 3.63 7.06 -3.46
C ALA A 180 3.71 5.54 -3.35
N ILE A 181 4.93 5.04 -3.11
CA ILE A 181 5.24 3.64 -2.89
C ILE A 181 5.70 3.51 -1.44
N GLY A 182 4.94 2.78 -0.63
CA GLY A 182 5.11 2.72 0.81
C GLY A 182 6.04 1.61 1.31
N PRO A 183 6.21 1.52 2.66
CA PRO A 183 7.05 0.51 3.30
C PRO A 183 6.69 -0.91 2.87
N SER A 184 7.68 -1.66 2.41
CA SER A 184 7.54 -3.01 1.86
C SER A 184 8.90 -3.72 1.91
N ILE A 185 8.94 -5.01 1.54
CA ILE A 185 10.23 -5.70 1.44
C ILE A 185 11.08 -5.08 0.33
N GLY A 186 12.33 -4.78 0.63
CA GLY A 186 13.30 -4.24 -0.33
C GLY A 186 14.07 -5.34 -1.05
N GLU A 187 14.77 -4.97 -2.13
CA GLU A 187 15.68 -5.86 -2.87
C GLU A 187 16.73 -6.50 -1.98
N CYS A 188 17.12 -5.85 -0.89
CA CYS A 188 18.08 -6.39 0.10
C CYS A 188 17.60 -7.69 0.76
N CYS A 189 16.29 -7.99 0.74
CA CYS A 189 15.68 -9.12 1.43
C CYS A 189 14.74 -9.97 0.56
N TYR A 190 14.38 -9.49 -0.64
CA TYR A 190 13.39 -10.17 -1.47
C TYR A 190 14.07 -11.06 -2.54
N GLU A 191 14.57 -12.22 -2.07
CA GLU A 191 15.05 -13.26 -2.98
C GLU A 191 13.87 -14.02 -3.60
N VAL A 192 13.93 -14.22 -4.92
CA VAL A 192 12.94 -14.95 -5.72
C VAL A 192 13.65 -15.96 -6.64
N ASP A 193 12.89 -16.89 -7.19
CA ASP A 193 13.34 -17.89 -8.16
C ASP A 193 12.92 -17.55 -9.61
N ASP A 194 13.29 -18.42 -10.55
CA ASP A 194 12.96 -18.30 -11.98
C ASP A 194 11.46 -18.17 -12.21
N ARG A 195 10.61 -18.85 -11.41
CA ARG A 195 9.15 -18.79 -11.55
C ARG A 195 8.60 -17.35 -11.45
N VAL A 196 9.16 -16.54 -10.56
CA VAL A 196 8.77 -15.13 -10.42
C VAL A 196 9.46 -14.30 -11.50
N MET A 197 10.75 -14.56 -11.72
CA MET A 197 11.54 -13.78 -12.69
C MET A 197 11.06 -13.94 -14.12
N ASP A 198 10.60 -15.11 -14.54
CA ASP A 198 10.04 -15.31 -15.87
C ASP A 198 8.82 -14.41 -16.11
N ARG A 199 7.95 -14.27 -15.08
CA ARG A 199 6.81 -13.34 -15.15
C ARG A 199 7.24 -11.86 -15.22
N VAL A 200 8.32 -11.50 -14.53
CA VAL A 200 8.88 -10.14 -14.60
C VAL A 200 9.48 -9.88 -15.99
N ARG A 201 10.19 -10.85 -16.57
CA ARG A 201 10.74 -10.75 -17.94
C ARG A 201 9.64 -10.63 -19.00
N ASP A 202 8.55 -11.39 -18.85
CA ASP A 202 7.39 -11.35 -19.75
C ASP A 202 6.73 -9.96 -19.83
N MET A 203 6.93 -9.11 -18.82
CA MET A 203 6.44 -7.72 -18.84
C MET A 203 7.23 -6.81 -19.80
N GLY A 204 8.36 -7.27 -20.35
CA GLY A 204 9.24 -6.46 -21.20
C GLY A 204 9.93 -5.31 -20.45
N ILE A 205 10.04 -5.36 -19.14
CA ILE A 205 10.62 -4.27 -18.33
C ILE A 205 12.07 -3.99 -18.71
N GLY A 206 12.83 -5.01 -19.13
CA GLY A 206 14.21 -4.86 -19.58
C GLY A 206 14.40 -3.94 -20.79
N GLU A 207 13.37 -3.76 -21.63
CA GLU A 207 13.38 -2.87 -22.80
C GLU A 207 13.06 -1.39 -22.44
N PHE A 208 12.49 -1.17 -21.25
CA PHE A 208 12.05 0.16 -20.79
C PHE A 208 12.99 0.79 -19.76
N ILE A 209 13.97 0.04 -19.26
CA ILE A 209 15.01 0.58 -18.36
C ILE A 209 16.08 1.22 -19.21
N SER A 210 15.82 2.42 -19.74
CA SER A 210 16.89 3.30 -20.17
C SER A 210 17.59 3.80 -18.91
N GLU A 211 18.91 3.74 -18.85
CA GLU A 211 19.76 4.25 -17.76
C GLU A 211 19.45 5.72 -17.39
N GLU A 212 18.72 6.44 -18.27
CA GLU A 212 18.33 7.85 -18.09
C GLU A 212 17.14 8.06 -17.12
N VAL A 213 16.30 7.03 -16.84
CA VAL A 213 15.05 7.22 -16.07
C VAL A 213 15.19 6.79 -14.60
N THR A 214 16.07 5.83 -14.30
CA THR A 214 16.31 5.39 -12.90
C THR A 214 17.72 4.87 -12.70
N ASN A 215 18.37 5.31 -11.61
CA ASN A 215 19.67 4.79 -11.17
C ASN A 215 19.57 3.42 -10.43
N SER A 216 18.41 2.76 -10.44
CA SER A 216 18.16 1.54 -9.65
C SER A 216 17.88 0.35 -10.56
N ALA A 217 18.63 -0.73 -10.39
CA ALA A 217 18.32 -2.01 -11.02
C ALA A 217 17.01 -2.59 -10.48
N VAL A 218 16.16 -3.15 -11.34
CA VAL A 218 14.92 -3.82 -10.93
C VAL A 218 15.17 -5.19 -10.31
N TYR A 219 16.32 -5.81 -10.59
CA TYR A 219 16.77 -7.04 -9.94
C TYR A 219 18.28 -7.19 -10.01
N ILE A 220 18.82 -8.05 -9.13
CA ILE A 220 20.22 -8.49 -9.14
C ILE A 220 20.22 -10.01 -9.31
N ASP A 221 20.91 -10.53 -10.34
CA ASP A 221 21.09 -11.95 -10.55
C ASP A 221 22.13 -12.50 -9.56
N LYS A 222 21.74 -13.48 -8.76
CA LYS A 222 22.62 -14.17 -7.78
C LYS A 222 23.21 -15.48 -8.32
N GLY A 223 22.81 -15.85 -9.54
CA GLY A 223 23.11 -17.16 -10.12
C GLY A 223 22.22 -18.28 -9.59
N GLN A 224 22.31 -19.46 -10.24
CA GLN A 224 21.57 -20.66 -9.85
C GLN A 224 20.03 -20.47 -9.79
N GLY A 225 19.45 -19.60 -10.65
CA GLY A 225 18.03 -19.33 -10.68
C GLY A 225 17.52 -18.53 -9.46
N LYS A 226 18.39 -17.74 -8.82
CA LYS A 226 18.06 -16.88 -7.68
C LYS A 226 18.31 -15.43 -8.01
N TYR A 227 17.38 -14.56 -7.60
CA TYR A 227 17.39 -13.13 -7.91
C TYR A 227 16.95 -12.31 -6.71
N MET A 228 17.61 -11.18 -6.49
CA MET A 228 17.11 -10.15 -5.56
C MET A 228 16.24 -9.18 -6.35
N LEU A 229 14.94 -9.11 -6.04
CA LEU A 229 13.95 -8.39 -6.83
C LEU A 229 13.49 -7.10 -6.13
N ASN A 230 13.45 -5.98 -6.89
CA ASN A 230 12.99 -4.68 -6.43
C ASN A 230 11.56 -4.40 -6.93
N LEU A 231 10.55 -4.88 -6.18
CA LEU A 231 9.14 -4.64 -6.53
C LEU A 231 8.75 -3.15 -6.48
N LYS A 232 9.39 -2.35 -5.62
CA LYS A 232 9.12 -0.91 -5.55
C LYS A 232 9.51 -0.24 -6.87
N GLU A 233 10.70 -0.54 -7.38
CA GLU A 233 11.17 0.04 -8.63
C GLU A 233 10.36 -0.44 -9.84
N ILE A 234 9.96 -1.71 -9.89
CA ILE A 234 9.06 -2.21 -10.93
C ILE A 234 7.75 -1.42 -10.94
N ASN A 235 7.10 -1.25 -9.79
CA ASN A 235 5.85 -0.47 -9.71
C ASN A 235 6.06 1.00 -10.09
N ARG A 236 7.21 1.60 -9.75
CA ARG A 236 7.57 2.96 -10.17
C ARG A 236 7.64 3.07 -11.69
N HIS A 237 8.28 2.11 -12.37
CA HIS A 237 8.33 2.07 -13.84
C HIS A 237 6.94 1.92 -14.47
N ILE A 238 6.08 1.04 -13.90
CA ILE A 238 4.71 0.87 -14.37
C ILE A 238 3.93 2.19 -14.26
N MET A 239 4.05 2.91 -13.15
CA MET A 239 3.41 4.21 -12.94
C MET A 239 3.88 5.25 -13.97
N ILE A 240 5.18 5.33 -14.24
CA ILE A 240 5.74 6.25 -15.25
C ILE A 240 5.20 5.88 -16.65
N LYS A 241 5.20 4.60 -17.00
CA LYS A 241 4.64 4.11 -18.26
C LYS A 241 3.16 4.42 -18.42
N ALA A 242 2.40 4.40 -17.32
CA ALA A 242 1.00 4.79 -17.27
C ALA A 242 0.78 6.32 -17.38
N GLY A 243 1.86 7.12 -17.45
CA GLY A 243 1.81 8.57 -17.69
C GLY A 243 1.88 9.44 -16.43
N ILE A 244 2.13 8.85 -15.25
CA ILE A 244 2.42 9.65 -14.05
C ILE A 244 3.82 10.26 -14.22
N LEU A 245 3.96 11.55 -13.90
CA LEU A 245 5.25 12.24 -13.98
C LEU A 245 6.21 11.67 -12.93
N ALA A 246 7.47 11.45 -13.31
CA ALA A 246 8.46 10.84 -12.42
C ALA A 246 8.67 11.62 -11.11
N GLU A 247 8.60 12.95 -11.18
CA GLU A 247 8.67 13.89 -10.05
C GLU A 247 7.44 13.86 -9.13
N HIS A 248 6.33 13.27 -9.58
CA HIS A 248 5.12 13.06 -8.78
C HIS A 248 5.13 11.73 -8.02
N ILE A 249 6.19 10.92 -8.14
CA ILE A 249 6.28 9.60 -7.51
C ILE A 249 7.24 9.62 -6.33
N GLU A 250 6.72 9.53 -5.12
CA GLU A 250 7.49 9.35 -3.90
C GLU A 250 7.76 7.85 -3.66
N CYS A 251 8.97 7.48 -3.29
CA CYS A 251 9.30 6.09 -2.98
C CYS A 251 10.06 6.00 -1.67
N THR A 252 9.57 5.16 -0.75
CA THR A 252 10.20 4.92 0.55
C THR A 252 11.48 4.10 0.43
N SER A 253 12.43 4.35 1.31
CA SER A 253 13.60 3.51 1.53
C SER A 253 13.35 2.39 2.55
N TRP A 254 12.25 2.40 3.32
CA TRP A 254 11.94 1.40 4.32
C TRP A 254 11.82 -0.01 3.72
N CYS A 255 12.59 -0.95 4.29
CA CYS A 255 12.43 -2.39 4.05
C CYS A 255 11.82 -3.03 5.31
N THR A 256 10.65 -3.66 5.18
CA THR A 256 9.93 -4.29 6.29
C THR A 256 10.72 -5.42 6.95
N SER A 257 11.46 -6.19 6.17
CA SER A 257 12.30 -7.29 6.67
C SER A 257 13.58 -6.81 7.37
N CYS A 258 14.22 -5.73 6.89
CA CYS A 258 15.38 -5.14 7.57
C CYS A 258 14.99 -4.44 8.88
N ASN A 259 13.82 -3.81 8.91
CA ASN A 259 13.30 -3.07 10.06
C ASN A 259 12.21 -3.87 10.78
N HIS A 260 12.51 -5.12 11.07
CA HIS A 260 11.58 -6.06 11.69
C HIS A 260 11.13 -5.66 13.11
N ASP A 261 11.90 -4.84 13.77
CA ASP A 261 11.54 -4.19 15.04
C ASP A 261 10.39 -3.17 14.89
N LEU A 262 10.18 -2.63 13.67
CA LEU A 262 9.16 -1.63 13.38
C LEU A 262 7.96 -2.19 12.60
N PHE A 263 8.18 -3.26 11.81
CA PHE A 263 7.20 -3.81 10.88
C PHE A 263 7.07 -5.33 11.01
N PHE A 264 5.90 -5.86 10.73
CA PHE A 264 5.73 -7.30 10.46
C PHE A 264 6.34 -7.65 9.10
N SER A 265 6.99 -8.80 8.99
CA SER A 265 7.55 -9.30 7.74
C SER A 265 7.25 -10.79 7.57
N TYR A 266 6.44 -11.13 6.58
CA TYR A 266 6.12 -12.52 6.24
C TYR A 266 7.38 -13.34 5.92
N ARG A 267 8.32 -12.75 5.19
CA ARG A 267 9.59 -13.35 4.83
C ARG A 267 10.47 -13.63 6.06
N LYS A 268 10.57 -12.64 6.96
CA LYS A 268 11.43 -12.72 8.14
C LYS A 268 10.86 -13.69 9.18
N ASP A 269 9.53 -13.70 9.36
CA ASP A 269 8.82 -14.50 10.37
C ASP A 269 8.43 -15.90 9.87
N GLY A 270 8.84 -16.30 8.66
CA GLY A 270 8.55 -17.63 8.12
C GLY A 270 7.07 -17.90 7.88
N GLY A 271 6.27 -16.87 7.62
CA GLY A 271 4.86 -16.98 7.22
C GLY A 271 3.83 -16.66 8.29
N THR A 272 4.17 -16.77 9.58
CA THR A 272 3.22 -16.52 10.67
C THR A 272 3.53 -15.20 11.35
N THR A 273 2.75 -14.17 11.03
CA THR A 273 2.96 -12.81 11.57
C THR A 273 1.71 -11.95 11.37
N GLY A 274 1.64 -10.81 12.06
CA GLY A 274 0.59 -9.81 11.88
C GLY A 274 0.66 -9.10 10.54
N ARG A 275 -0.27 -8.17 10.32
CA ARG A 275 -0.30 -7.29 9.14
C ARG A 275 -0.40 -5.84 9.58
N MET A 276 0.46 -5.00 9.01
CA MET A 276 0.31 -3.55 9.02
C MET A 276 -0.83 -3.15 8.09
N ALA A 277 -1.30 -1.90 8.21
CA ALA A 277 -2.22 -1.30 7.27
C ALA A 277 -1.59 -0.07 6.60
N SER A 278 -1.86 0.08 5.30
CA SER A 278 -1.80 1.38 4.63
C SER A 278 -3.15 2.08 4.75
N TRP A 279 -3.14 3.41 4.70
CA TRP A 279 -4.37 4.20 4.62
C TRP A 279 -4.20 5.41 3.70
N ILE A 280 -5.31 5.80 3.07
CA ILE A 280 -5.47 7.10 2.44
C ILE A 280 -6.93 7.53 2.55
N GLY A 281 -7.17 8.80 2.86
CA GLY A 281 -8.52 9.33 2.96
C GLY A 281 -8.55 10.85 3.13
N MET A 282 -9.67 11.44 2.76
CA MET A 282 -9.94 12.86 2.96
C MET A 282 -10.90 13.02 4.14
N ARG A 283 -10.55 13.85 5.13
CA ARG A 283 -11.43 14.12 6.26
C ARG A 283 -12.66 14.92 5.80
N LYS A 284 -13.80 14.74 6.46
CA LYS A 284 -14.94 15.65 6.31
C LYS A 284 -14.56 17.02 6.85
N ARG A 285 -14.97 18.08 6.15
CA ARG A 285 -14.86 19.45 6.64
C ARG A 285 -15.84 19.72 7.76
#